data_4a3b295219b5147e198887c8706e6d66
#
_entry.id   4a3b295219b5147e198887c8706e6d66
#
_cell.length_a   1.000
_cell.length_b   1.000
_cell.length_c   1.000
_cell.angle_alpha   90.00
_cell.angle_beta   90.00
_cell.angle_gamma   90.00
#
_symmetry.space_group_name_H-M   'P 1'
#
loop_
_entity.id
_entity.type
_entity.pdbx_description
1 polymer ?
#
loop_
_entity_poly.entity_id
_entity_poly.type
_entity_poly.pdbx_seq_one_letter_code
_entity_poly.pdbx_strand_id
1 'polypeptide(L)'
;MVRIVYEEGLEAIAKRIAQASSGDIVKLENAMEAPGVLEEVDSIGLVYCKCGKDISDRMVRFIKEGLGSIELKGLEYLFSICVCEGSAKPQYALKVVNRLCSQIGCLPSYSKAVSSDDKTLEEICRDVSKESIRLADGSPFIGLYMKANKKRFKEA
;
A
#
# COMPACT_ATOMS: atom_id res chain seq x y z
N MET A 1 11.16 8.74 1.02
CA MET A 1 11.41 7.33 1.38
C MET A 1 10.10 6.55 1.39
N VAL A 2 10.13 5.33 0.91
CA VAL A 2 8.97 4.43 0.90
C VAL A 2 9.02 3.52 2.13
N ARG A 3 7.91 3.34 2.81
CA ARG A 3 7.81 2.38 3.91
C ARG A 3 6.71 1.37 3.61
N ILE A 4 7.06 0.09 3.69
CA ILE A 4 6.14 -0.99 3.37
C ILE A 4 5.68 -1.66 4.65
N VAL A 5 4.36 -1.63 4.88
CA VAL A 5 3.71 -2.31 6.01
C VAL A 5 3.26 -3.68 5.52
N TYR A 6 3.72 -4.74 6.17
CA TYR A 6 3.44 -6.10 5.72
C TYR A 6 2.86 -6.97 6.82
N GLU A 7 2.01 -7.90 6.41
CA GLU A 7 1.46 -8.90 7.31
C GLU A 7 2.46 -10.03 7.55
N GLU A 8 2.32 -10.70 8.69
CA GLU A 8 3.16 -11.84 9.06
C GLU A 8 3.20 -12.88 7.95
N GLY A 9 4.38 -13.42 7.69
CA GLY A 9 4.60 -14.40 6.63
C GLY A 9 4.92 -13.81 5.27
N LEU A 10 4.78 -12.49 5.09
CA LEU A 10 5.03 -11.82 3.81
C LEU A 10 6.32 -11.01 3.80
N GLU A 11 7.20 -11.24 4.76
CA GLU A 11 8.44 -10.49 4.90
C GLU A 11 9.34 -10.56 3.66
N ALA A 12 9.49 -11.74 3.08
CA ALA A 12 10.35 -11.92 1.89
C ALA A 12 9.85 -11.11 0.70
N ILE A 13 8.54 -11.10 0.48
CA ILE A 13 7.92 -10.32 -0.60
C ILE A 13 8.07 -8.83 -0.32
N ALA A 14 7.81 -8.42 0.91
CA ALA A 14 7.95 -7.02 1.31
C ALA A 14 9.38 -6.51 1.14
N LYS A 15 10.38 -7.32 1.49
CA LYS A 15 11.79 -6.98 1.30
C LYS A 15 12.15 -6.77 -0.17
N ARG A 16 11.67 -7.63 -1.05
CA ARG A 16 11.92 -7.49 -2.48
C ARG A 16 11.32 -6.20 -3.03
N ILE A 17 10.10 -5.89 -2.64
CA ILE A 17 9.44 -4.65 -3.06
C ILE A 17 10.15 -3.43 -2.48
N ALA A 18 10.59 -3.50 -1.23
CA ALA A 18 11.34 -2.43 -0.59
C ALA A 18 12.66 -2.15 -1.29
N GLN A 19 13.38 -3.20 -1.67
CA GLN A 19 14.63 -3.07 -2.42
C GLN A 19 14.40 -2.37 -3.77
N ALA A 20 13.32 -2.75 -4.46
CA ALA A 20 13.00 -2.16 -5.76
C ALA A 20 12.59 -0.68 -5.64
N SER A 21 11.97 -0.30 -4.55
CA SER A 21 11.48 1.07 -4.34
C SER A 21 12.43 1.93 -3.49
N SER A 22 13.59 1.40 -3.12
CA SER A 22 14.56 2.07 -2.24
C SER A 22 13.96 2.44 -0.89
N GLY A 23 13.09 1.58 -0.38
CA GLY A 23 12.39 1.78 0.88
C GLY A 23 12.80 0.79 1.97
N ASP A 24 12.06 0.79 3.05
CA ASP A 24 12.22 -0.17 4.14
C ASP A 24 10.88 -0.83 4.48
N ILE A 25 10.91 -1.77 5.40
CA ILE A 25 9.73 -2.54 5.79
C ILE A 25 9.44 -2.38 7.27
N VAL A 26 8.16 -2.51 7.64
CA VAL A 26 7.72 -2.54 9.03
C VAL A 26 6.59 -3.57 9.14
N LYS A 27 6.63 -4.38 10.19
CA LYS A 27 5.55 -5.33 10.46
C LYS A 27 4.26 -4.59 10.80
N LEU A 28 3.14 -5.15 10.40
CA LEU A 28 1.83 -4.58 10.68
C LEU A 28 1.63 -4.30 12.18
N GLU A 29 2.00 -5.24 13.05
CA GLU A 29 1.87 -5.08 14.49
C GLU A 29 2.67 -3.88 15.01
N ASN A 30 3.89 -3.70 14.51
CA ASN A 30 4.74 -2.59 14.90
C ASN A 30 4.18 -1.25 14.43
N ALA A 31 3.63 -1.24 13.23
CA ALA A 31 2.98 -0.04 12.70
C ALA A 31 1.69 0.31 13.45
N MET A 32 0.98 -0.70 13.96
CA MET A 32 -0.21 -0.49 14.79
C MET A 32 0.14 0.10 16.15
N GLU A 33 1.23 -0.37 16.77
CA GLU A 33 1.69 0.11 18.06
C GLU A 33 2.28 1.53 18.00
N ALA A 34 2.95 1.84 16.91
CA ALA A 34 3.62 3.13 16.72
C ALA A 34 3.36 3.68 15.32
N PRO A 35 2.12 4.12 15.04
CA PRO A 35 1.77 4.60 13.69
C PRO A 35 2.56 5.84 13.26
N GLY A 36 3.16 6.56 14.20
CA GLY A 36 4.02 7.71 13.88
C GLY A 36 5.21 7.39 12.99
N VAL A 37 5.63 6.12 12.90
CA VAL A 37 6.70 5.71 11.98
C VAL A 37 6.31 5.94 10.52
N LEU A 38 5.03 6.10 10.23
CA LEU A 38 4.51 6.35 8.88
C LEU A 38 4.38 7.83 8.54
N GLU A 39 4.58 8.72 9.51
CA GLU A 39 4.48 10.17 9.28
C GLU A 39 5.73 10.76 8.65
N GLU A 40 6.85 10.08 8.77
CA GLU A 40 8.15 10.56 8.27
C GLU A 40 8.45 10.14 6.85
N VAL A 41 7.52 9.44 6.19
CA VAL A 41 7.75 8.90 4.86
C VAL A 41 6.87 9.58 3.83
N ASP A 42 7.34 9.57 2.60
CA ASP A 42 6.61 10.16 1.48
C ASP A 42 5.61 9.21 0.87
N SER A 43 5.87 7.91 1.01
CA SER A 43 5.07 6.88 0.36
C SER A 43 4.92 5.67 1.26
N ILE A 44 3.74 5.07 1.21
CA ILE A 44 3.42 3.88 2.00
C ILE A 44 2.96 2.77 1.06
N GLY A 45 3.49 1.57 1.28
CA GLY A 45 3.02 0.37 0.60
C GLY A 45 2.37 -0.57 1.60
N LEU A 46 1.26 -1.18 1.20
CA LEU A 46 0.57 -2.19 1.99
C LEU A 46 0.75 -3.54 1.32
N VAL A 47 1.30 -4.52 2.03
CA VAL A 47 1.48 -5.88 1.55
C VAL A 47 0.71 -6.81 2.48
N TYR A 48 -0.34 -7.41 1.98
CA TYR A 48 -1.27 -8.22 2.76
C TYR A 48 -1.72 -9.43 1.98
N CYS A 49 -2.29 -10.42 2.66
CA CYS A 49 -2.85 -11.58 1.99
C CYS A 49 -4.37 -11.60 2.11
N LYS A 50 -4.99 -12.24 1.13
CA LYS A 50 -6.42 -12.49 1.14
C LYS A 50 -6.74 -13.50 2.24
N CYS A 51 -7.71 -13.17 3.09
CA CYS A 51 -8.19 -14.03 4.16
C CYS A 51 -9.66 -14.39 3.90
N GLY A 52 -9.91 -15.63 3.48
CA GLY A 52 -11.25 -16.04 3.06
C GLY A 52 -11.70 -15.23 1.84
N LYS A 53 -12.79 -14.47 1.96
CA LYS A 53 -13.29 -13.59 0.89
C LYS A 53 -12.73 -12.18 0.99
N ASP A 54 -12.04 -11.86 2.08
CA ASP A 54 -11.71 -10.50 2.46
C ASP A 54 -10.25 -10.39 2.91
N ILE A 55 -9.95 -9.40 3.68
CA ILE A 55 -8.65 -9.19 4.33
C ILE A 55 -8.77 -9.44 5.83
N SER A 56 -7.62 -9.55 6.53
CA SER A 56 -7.62 -9.80 7.96
C SER A 56 -8.21 -8.63 8.75
N ASP A 57 -8.79 -8.93 9.90
CA ASP A 57 -9.31 -7.89 10.81
C ASP A 57 -8.20 -6.95 11.28
N ARG A 58 -6.98 -7.45 11.40
CA ARG A 58 -5.82 -6.61 11.76
C ARG A 58 -5.53 -5.56 10.71
N MET A 59 -5.58 -5.94 9.43
CA MET A 59 -5.35 -4.99 8.35
C MET A 59 -6.49 -3.97 8.28
N VAL A 60 -7.72 -4.39 8.46
CA VAL A 60 -8.88 -3.48 8.53
C VAL A 60 -8.69 -2.46 9.64
N ARG A 61 -8.34 -2.92 10.84
CA ARG A 61 -8.10 -2.05 12.00
C ARG A 61 -6.93 -1.10 11.74
N PHE A 62 -5.85 -1.62 11.15
CA PHE A 62 -4.69 -0.79 10.83
C PHE A 62 -5.03 0.35 9.89
N ILE A 63 -5.80 0.07 8.84
CA ILE A 63 -6.19 1.12 7.89
C ILE A 63 -7.09 2.15 8.56
N LYS A 64 -8.08 1.70 9.31
CA LYS A 64 -9.05 2.61 9.97
C LYS A 64 -8.43 3.41 11.11
N GLU A 65 -7.70 2.75 12.00
CA GLU A 65 -7.18 3.34 13.23
C GLU A 65 -5.73 3.78 13.13
N GLY A 66 -4.89 3.01 12.46
CA GLY A 66 -3.48 3.32 12.28
C GLY A 66 -3.26 4.43 11.25
N LEU A 67 -3.60 4.16 10.00
CA LEU A 67 -3.48 5.15 8.94
C LEU A 67 -4.43 6.32 9.14
N GLY A 68 -5.62 6.05 9.66
CA GLY A 68 -6.62 7.08 9.90
C GLY A 68 -6.24 8.05 11.02
N SER A 69 -5.32 7.68 11.91
CA SER A 69 -4.91 8.50 13.05
C SER A 69 -3.69 9.38 12.76
N ILE A 70 -2.96 9.13 11.68
CA ILE A 70 -1.77 9.89 11.31
C ILE A 70 -2.12 10.98 10.31
N GLU A 71 -1.25 11.98 10.24
CA GLU A 71 -1.41 13.03 9.25
C GLU A 71 -0.88 12.54 7.90
N LEU A 72 -1.79 12.41 6.93
CA LEU A 72 -1.46 11.95 5.58
C LEU A 72 -1.17 13.11 4.61
N LYS A 73 -1.10 14.32 5.12
CA LYS A 73 -0.95 15.52 4.31
C LYS A 73 0.32 15.54 3.46
N GLY A 74 1.40 14.93 3.97
CA GLY A 74 2.66 14.83 3.24
C GLY A 74 2.80 13.57 2.39
N LEU A 75 1.79 12.72 2.39
CA LEU A 75 1.86 11.47 1.65
C LEU A 75 1.70 11.71 0.16
N GLU A 76 2.70 11.31 -0.62
CA GLU A 76 2.70 11.48 -2.07
C GLU A 76 2.15 10.26 -2.79
N TYR A 77 2.29 9.07 -2.19
CA TYR A 77 1.97 7.83 -2.88
C TYR A 77 1.58 6.73 -1.89
N LEU A 78 0.51 6.02 -2.20
CA LEU A 78 0.09 4.83 -1.48
C LEU A 78 -0.14 3.70 -2.47
N PHE A 79 0.44 2.53 -2.23
CA PHE A 79 0.18 1.37 -3.06
C PHE A 79 -0.27 0.17 -2.24
N SER A 80 -1.02 -0.72 -2.87
CA SER A 80 -1.68 -1.85 -2.24
C SER A 80 -1.36 -3.13 -3.02
N ILE A 81 -0.72 -4.08 -2.36
CA ILE A 81 -0.33 -5.36 -2.95
C ILE A 81 -1.00 -6.49 -2.18
N CYS A 82 -1.88 -7.21 -2.85
CA CYS A 82 -2.55 -8.38 -2.28
C CYS A 82 -1.82 -9.64 -2.72
N VAL A 83 -1.31 -10.40 -1.76
CA VAL A 83 -0.69 -11.69 -2.03
C VAL A 83 -1.77 -12.76 -1.96
N CYS A 84 -1.91 -13.55 -3.01
CA CYS A 84 -2.90 -14.63 -3.06
C CYS A 84 -2.25 -15.90 -3.60
N GLU A 85 -2.82 -17.04 -3.23
CA GLU A 85 -2.35 -18.35 -3.69
C GLU A 85 -3.40 -19.02 -4.57
N GLY A 86 -2.92 -19.76 -5.56
CA GLY A 86 -3.76 -20.59 -6.43
C GLY A 86 -4.78 -19.78 -7.22
N SER A 87 -6.00 -20.33 -7.31
CA SER A 87 -7.11 -19.75 -8.08
C SER A 87 -7.91 -18.69 -7.31
N ALA A 88 -7.41 -18.22 -6.17
CA ALA A 88 -8.10 -17.20 -5.39
C ALA A 88 -8.30 -15.91 -6.20
N LYS A 89 -9.48 -15.31 -6.07
CA LYS A 89 -9.80 -14.06 -6.75
C LYS A 89 -9.46 -12.87 -5.83
N PRO A 90 -8.37 -12.17 -6.09
CA PRO A 90 -7.92 -11.09 -5.20
C PRO A 90 -8.68 -9.78 -5.36
N GLN A 91 -9.47 -9.64 -6.42
CA GLN A 91 -10.15 -8.38 -6.75
C GLN A 91 -11.01 -7.85 -5.62
N TYR A 92 -11.68 -8.74 -4.90
CA TYR A 92 -12.53 -8.33 -3.79
C TYR A 92 -11.70 -7.75 -2.63
N ALA A 93 -10.60 -8.41 -2.28
CA ALA A 93 -9.70 -7.91 -1.23
C ALA A 93 -9.11 -6.55 -1.60
N LEU A 94 -8.70 -6.37 -2.85
CA LEU A 94 -8.20 -5.08 -3.34
C LEU A 94 -9.27 -4.00 -3.24
N LYS A 95 -10.51 -4.31 -3.59
CA LYS A 95 -11.63 -3.37 -3.48
C LYS A 95 -11.92 -2.98 -2.04
N VAL A 96 -11.84 -3.93 -1.12
CA VAL A 96 -12.04 -3.65 0.31
C VAL A 96 -10.98 -2.69 0.82
N VAL A 97 -9.71 -2.94 0.51
CA VAL A 97 -8.62 -2.04 0.90
C VAL A 97 -8.82 -0.65 0.30
N ASN A 98 -9.15 -0.59 -0.99
CA ASN A 98 -9.41 0.69 -1.65
C ASN A 98 -10.55 1.46 -0.97
N ARG A 99 -11.62 0.78 -0.59
CA ARG A 99 -12.74 1.39 0.12
C ARG A 99 -12.33 1.94 1.48
N LEU A 100 -11.59 1.14 2.25
CA LEU A 100 -11.12 1.57 3.57
C LEU A 100 -10.18 2.76 3.47
N CYS A 101 -9.24 2.72 2.55
CA CYS A 101 -8.31 3.83 2.30
C CYS A 101 -9.08 5.08 1.84
N SER A 102 -10.10 4.89 1.03
CA SER A 102 -10.99 5.96 0.61
C SER A 102 -11.66 6.66 1.76
N GLN A 103 -12.12 5.90 2.74
CA GLN A 103 -12.83 6.44 3.91
C GLN A 103 -11.94 7.33 4.76
N ILE A 104 -10.64 7.10 4.76
CA ILE A 104 -9.67 7.95 5.48
C ILE A 104 -9.07 9.03 4.58
N GLY A 105 -9.58 9.17 3.35
CA GLY A 105 -9.14 10.22 2.43
C GLY A 105 -7.88 9.92 1.62
N CYS A 106 -7.46 8.67 1.57
CA CYS A 106 -6.23 8.28 0.87
C CYS A 106 -6.48 7.05 -0.01
N LEU A 107 -6.64 7.25 -1.31
CA LEU A 107 -6.86 6.17 -2.25
C LEU A 107 -5.54 5.65 -2.81
N PRO A 108 -5.30 4.32 -2.82
CA PRO A 108 -4.10 3.78 -3.47
C PRO A 108 -4.04 4.18 -4.94
N SER A 109 -2.89 4.66 -5.37
CA SER A 109 -2.65 5.02 -6.77
C SER A 109 -2.18 3.82 -7.60
N TYR A 110 -1.79 2.75 -6.95
CA TYR A 110 -1.39 1.49 -7.56
C TYR A 110 -1.90 0.35 -6.70
N SER A 111 -2.61 -0.60 -7.32
CA SER A 111 -3.13 -1.78 -6.63
C SER A 111 -2.94 -2.98 -7.51
N LYS A 112 -2.30 -4.01 -7.00
CA LYS A 112 -2.05 -5.23 -7.77
C LYS A 112 -2.06 -6.46 -6.88
N ALA A 113 -2.46 -7.58 -7.48
CA ALA A 113 -2.37 -8.88 -6.84
C ALA A 113 -1.11 -9.60 -7.31
N VAL A 114 -0.45 -10.29 -6.40
CA VAL A 114 0.66 -11.17 -6.72
C VAL A 114 0.30 -12.59 -6.30
N SER A 115 0.44 -13.52 -7.25
CA SER A 115 0.38 -14.94 -6.92
C SER A 115 1.78 -15.40 -6.50
N SER A 116 1.92 -16.65 -6.06
CA SER A 116 3.22 -17.23 -5.73
C SER A 116 4.17 -17.32 -6.94
N ASP A 117 3.77 -16.76 -8.07
CA ASP A 117 4.54 -16.72 -9.31
C ASP A 117 5.55 -15.56 -9.27
N ASP A 118 6.83 -15.90 -9.44
CA ASP A 118 7.93 -14.93 -9.46
C ASP A 118 7.78 -13.85 -10.53
N LYS A 119 7.17 -14.18 -11.66
CA LYS A 119 6.97 -13.23 -12.75
C LYS A 119 6.13 -12.03 -12.33
N THR A 120 5.03 -12.29 -11.61
CA THR A 120 4.14 -11.22 -11.15
C THR A 120 4.86 -10.33 -10.15
N LEU A 121 5.65 -10.92 -9.26
CA LEU A 121 6.40 -10.16 -8.28
C LEU A 121 7.47 -9.28 -8.95
N GLU A 122 8.17 -9.81 -9.96
CA GLU A 122 9.13 -9.03 -10.73
C GLU A 122 8.48 -7.84 -11.44
N GLU A 123 7.30 -8.05 -11.98
CA GLU A 123 6.52 -7.00 -12.63
C GLU A 123 6.16 -5.90 -11.63
N ILE A 124 5.70 -6.27 -10.44
CA ILE A 124 5.39 -5.33 -9.37
C ILE A 124 6.64 -4.55 -8.96
N CYS A 125 7.77 -5.23 -8.80
CA CYS A 125 9.03 -4.58 -8.44
C CYS A 125 9.45 -3.55 -9.51
N ARG A 126 9.27 -3.86 -10.77
CA ARG A 126 9.54 -2.90 -11.86
C ARG A 126 8.61 -1.70 -11.79
N ASP A 127 7.32 -1.96 -11.61
CA ASP A 127 6.32 -0.89 -11.57
C ASP A 127 6.55 0.04 -10.38
N VAL A 128 6.77 -0.51 -9.20
CA VAL A 128 7.02 0.25 -7.98
C VAL A 128 8.31 1.06 -8.09
N SER A 129 9.34 0.50 -8.71
CA SER A 129 10.60 1.23 -8.96
C SER A 129 10.37 2.43 -9.87
N LYS A 130 9.61 2.27 -10.94
CA LYS A 130 9.25 3.37 -11.84
C LYS A 130 8.45 4.44 -11.11
N GLU A 131 7.49 4.03 -10.29
CA GLU A 131 6.67 4.95 -9.52
C GLU A 131 7.52 5.77 -8.55
N SER A 132 8.47 5.11 -7.85
CA SER A 132 9.39 5.80 -6.95
C SER A 132 10.23 6.83 -7.68
N ILE A 133 10.73 6.50 -8.87
CA ILE A 133 11.50 7.44 -9.70
C ILE A 133 10.62 8.63 -10.11
N ARG A 134 9.40 8.34 -10.54
CA ARG A 134 8.45 9.39 -10.94
C ARG A 134 8.12 10.33 -9.79
N LEU A 135 7.95 9.79 -8.59
CA LEU A 135 7.71 10.58 -7.40
C LEU A 135 8.90 11.51 -7.12
N ALA A 136 10.12 10.97 -7.19
CA ALA A 136 11.34 11.74 -6.95
C ALA A 136 11.50 12.88 -7.95
N ASP A 137 11.08 12.68 -9.19
CA ASP A 137 11.19 13.68 -10.27
C ASP A 137 9.99 14.63 -10.34
N GLY A 138 9.00 14.48 -9.45
CA GLY A 138 7.79 15.30 -9.48
C GLY A 138 6.93 15.04 -10.70
N SER A 139 6.87 13.82 -11.18
CA SER A 139 6.32 13.42 -12.46
C SER A 139 4.80 13.30 -12.49
N PRO A 140 4.20 12.99 -13.67
CA PRO A 140 2.75 12.82 -13.84
C PRO A 140 2.06 11.81 -12.93
N PHE A 141 2.81 10.88 -12.35
CA PHE A 141 2.23 9.87 -11.46
C PHE A 141 1.66 10.50 -10.19
N ILE A 142 2.39 11.43 -9.58
CA ILE A 142 1.89 12.18 -8.42
C ILE A 142 0.62 12.94 -8.81
N GLY A 143 0.61 13.52 -10.01
CA GLY A 143 -0.57 14.18 -10.53
C GLY A 143 -1.78 13.28 -10.64
N LEU A 144 -1.58 12.04 -11.08
CA LEU A 144 -2.66 11.05 -11.15
C LEU A 144 -3.17 10.68 -9.77
N TYR A 145 -2.28 10.50 -8.81
CA TYR A 145 -2.66 10.24 -7.42
C TYR A 145 -3.50 11.38 -6.86
N MET A 146 -3.04 12.60 -7.01
CA MET A 146 -3.75 13.78 -6.55
C MET A 146 -5.11 13.94 -7.25
N LYS A 147 -5.18 13.64 -8.55
CA LYS A 147 -6.44 13.64 -9.30
C LYS A 147 -7.43 12.59 -8.78
N ALA A 148 -6.96 11.39 -8.53
CA ALA A 148 -7.80 10.30 -8.05
C ALA A 148 -8.45 10.64 -6.70
N ASN A 149 -7.77 11.41 -5.87
CA ASN A 149 -8.22 11.76 -4.53
C ASN A 149 -8.83 13.15 -4.42
N LYS A 150 -8.70 13.99 -5.44
CA LYS A 150 -9.12 15.39 -5.41
C LYS A 150 -10.58 15.61 -5.04
N LYS A 151 -11.48 14.80 -5.59
CA LYS A 151 -12.90 14.91 -5.33
C LYS A 151 -13.22 14.67 -3.86
N ARG A 152 -12.54 13.72 -3.23
CA ARG A 152 -12.73 13.39 -1.83
C ARG A 152 -12.26 14.49 -0.90
N PHE A 153 -11.09 15.04 -1.18
CA PHE A 153 -10.55 16.15 -0.38
C PHE A 153 -11.43 17.39 -0.49
N LYS A 154 -12.15 17.56 -1.59
CA LYS A 154 -13.10 18.67 -1.75
C LYS A 154 -14.43 18.43 -1.04
N GLU A 155 -14.86 17.17 -0.93
CA GLU A 155 -16.12 16.80 -0.28
C GLU A 155 -15.96 16.66 1.24
N ALA A 156 -14.75 16.54 1.73
CA ALA A 156 -14.45 16.54 3.15
C ALA A 156 -14.41 17.97 3.67
#